data_432e30516865adfc7f99cef43887a599
#
_entry.id   432e30516865adfc7f99cef43887a599
#
_cell.length_a   1.000
_cell.length_b   1.000
_cell.length_c   1.000
_cell.angle_alpha   90.00
_cell.angle_beta   90.00
_cell.angle_gamma   90.00
#
_symmetry.space_group_name_H-M   'P 1'
#
loop_
_entity.id
_entity.type
_entity.pdbx_description
1 polymer ?
#
loop_
_entity_poly.entity_id
_entity_poly.type
_entity_poly.pdbx_seq_one_letter_code
_entity_poly.pdbx_strand_id
1 'polypeptide(L)'
;MQKILVGGITGSGKTTMAKGISARLNLPFVEIDGLFHGPGWTKRPEFFEDIKRVTDEPAWVMDSYGYSIVREILLSKADTLIWLDYPRWQIMPRVIKRSIRRAVTKEVLWNGNFETFKNFAQPDHPIRWAWSQFGPRRKLMSNLLSDPAYKHLEVIHLKNIRAAREWFRELARVGRS
;
A
#
# COMPACT_ATOMS: atom_id res chain seq x y z
N MET A 1 9.89 -15.30 1.00
CA MET A 1 8.76 -14.37 0.77
C MET A 1 7.44 -15.08 1.02
N GLN A 2 6.90 -14.98 2.21
CA GLN A 2 5.58 -15.49 2.57
C GLN A 2 4.67 -14.39 3.13
N LYS A 3 5.25 -13.45 3.88
CA LYS A 3 4.55 -12.34 4.52
C LYS A 3 5.03 -11.01 3.93
N ILE A 4 4.36 -10.53 2.88
CA ILE A 4 4.84 -9.45 2.02
C ILE A 4 4.06 -8.16 2.27
N LEU A 5 4.76 -7.08 2.62
CA LEU A 5 4.22 -5.72 2.63
C LEU A 5 4.62 -4.97 1.36
N VAL A 6 3.66 -4.33 0.71
CA VAL A 6 3.94 -3.40 -0.40
C VAL A 6 3.70 -1.98 0.08
N GLY A 7 4.78 -1.25 0.32
CA GLY A 7 4.77 0.12 0.81
C GLY A 7 4.94 1.16 -0.29
N GLY A 8 4.53 2.38 0.00
CA GLY A 8 4.67 3.54 -0.89
C GLY A 8 3.56 4.57 -0.69
N ILE A 9 3.72 5.75 -1.26
CA ILE A 9 2.72 6.82 -1.21
C ILE A 9 1.46 6.46 -2.01
N THR A 10 0.34 7.11 -1.76
CA THR A 10 -0.85 6.96 -2.62
C THR A 10 -0.50 7.26 -4.08
N GLY A 11 -1.06 6.49 -5.03
CA GLY A 11 -0.72 6.60 -6.46
C GLY A 11 0.55 5.86 -6.90
N SER A 12 1.36 5.29 -6.00
CA SER A 12 2.54 4.49 -6.38
C SER A 12 2.17 3.15 -7.03
N GLY A 13 0.94 2.64 -6.83
CA GLY A 13 0.48 1.38 -7.40
C GLY A 13 0.65 0.18 -6.47
N LYS A 14 0.68 0.42 -5.15
CA LYS A 14 0.79 -0.63 -4.12
C LYS A 14 -0.20 -1.77 -4.33
N THR A 15 -1.49 -1.45 -4.42
CA THR A 15 -2.56 -2.44 -4.59
C THR A 15 -2.39 -3.26 -5.87
N THR A 16 -2.02 -2.61 -6.98
CA THR A 16 -1.74 -3.32 -8.25
C THR A 16 -0.55 -4.27 -8.12
N MET A 17 0.52 -3.82 -7.48
CA MET A 17 1.71 -4.64 -7.23
C MET A 17 1.39 -5.81 -6.31
N ALA A 18 0.72 -5.55 -5.19
CA ALA A 18 0.34 -6.56 -4.21
C ALA A 18 -0.58 -7.65 -4.81
N LYS A 19 -1.62 -7.25 -5.55
CA LYS A 19 -2.48 -8.19 -6.30
C LYS A 19 -1.69 -9.02 -7.32
N GLY A 20 -0.76 -8.40 -8.04
CA GLY A 20 0.08 -9.10 -9.00
C GLY A 20 1.03 -10.11 -8.34
N ILE A 21 1.60 -9.78 -7.18
CA ILE A 21 2.46 -10.68 -6.40
C ILE A 21 1.63 -11.84 -5.85
N SER A 22 0.48 -11.55 -5.24
CA SER A 22 -0.47 -12.55 -4.75
C SER A 22 -0.81 -13.58 -5.82
N ALA A 23 -1.18 -13.14 -7.01
CA ALA A 23 -1.51 -14.03 -8.13
C ALA A 23 -0.33 -14.88 -8.63
N ARG A 24 0.91 -14.35 -8.52
CA ARG A 24 2.12 -15.08 -8.97
C ARG A 24 2.65 -16.09 -7.98
N LEU A 25 2.59 -15.73 -6.70
CA LEU A 25 3.09 -16.58 -5.62
C LEU A 25 1.99 -17.45 -4.98
N ASN A 26 0.76 -17.32 -5.48
CA ASN A 26 -0.42 -17.98 -4.91
C ASN A 26 -0.59 -17.70 -3.40
N LEU A 27 -0.40 -16.42 -3.02
CA LEU A 27 -0.52 -15.97 -1.63
C LEU A 27 -1.83 -15.19 -1.42
N PRO A 28 -2.48 -15.28 -0.26
CA PRO A 28 -3.67 -14.47 0.05
C PRO A 28 -3.37 -12.97 -0.03
N PHE A 29 -4.20 -12.22 -0.77
CA PHE A 29 -4.13 -10.76 -0.83
C PHE A 29 -5.07 -10.13 0.18
N VAL A 30 -4.57 -9.15 0.92
CA VAL A 30 -5.35 -8.35 1.88
C VAL A 30 -5.20 -6.87 1.55
N GLU A 31 -6.32 -6.23 1.23
CA GLU A 31 -6.40 -4.79 1.00
C GLU A 31 -6.69 -4.07 2.32
N ILE A 32 -5.68 -3.40 2.87
CA ILE A 32 -5.77 -2.81 4.22
C ILE A 32 -6.81 -1.70 4.28
N ASP A 33 -6.95 -0.90 3.22
CA ASP A 33 -7.96 0.15 3.17
C ASP A 33 -9.40 -0.40 3.28
N GLY A 34 -9.64 -1.60 2.75
CA GLY A 34 -10.92 -2.32 2.91
C GLY A 34 -11.22 -2.79 4.34
N LEU A 35 -10.18 -3.08 5.11
CA LEU A 35 -10.31 -3.39 6.53
C LEU A 35 -10.49 -2.14 7.40
N PHE A 36 -9.92 -1.01 6.97
CA PHE A 36 -9.94 0.24 7.75
C PHE A 36 -11.22 1.03 7.58
N HIS A 37 -11.70 1.21 6.34
CA HIS A 37 -12.83 2.06 6.02
C HIS A 37 -14.16 1.29 6.14
N GLY A 38 -15.02 1.77 7.04
CA GLY A 38 -16.43 1.38 7.12
C GLY A 38 -17.32 2.28 6.23
N PRO A 39 -18.66 2.07 6.24
CA PRO A 39 -19.61 2.91 5.52
C PRO A 39 -19.44 4.40 5.88
N GLY A 40 -19.56 5.28 4.89
CA GLY A 40 -19.40 6.73 5.09
C GLY A 40 -17.97 7.16 5.46
N TRP A 41 -16.96 6.38 5.07
CA TRP A 41 -15.53 6.62 5.39
C TRP A 41 -15.21 6.58 6.89
N THR A 42 -16.06 5.96 7.70
CA THR A 42 -15.80 5.79 9.14
C THR A 42 -14.66 4.79 9.35
N LYS A 43 -13.96 4.90 10.47
CA LYS A 43 -13.00 3.87 10.87
C LYS A 43 -13.75 2.68 11.44
N ARG A 44 -13.43 1.46 10.97
CA ARG A 44 -13.98 0.23 11.54
C ARG A 44 -13.38 -0.07 12.92
N PRO A 45 -14.20 -0.33 13.94
CA PRO A 45 -13.71 -0.68 15.28
C PRO A 45 -12.83 -1.94 15.28
N GLU A 46 -13.18 -2.93 14.44
CA GLU A 46 -12.52 -4.23 14.36
C GLU A 46 -11.17 -4.19 13.64
N PHE A 47 -10.78 -3.04 13.05
CA PHE A 47 -9.59 -2.92 12.20
C PHE A 47 -8.32 -3.48 12.84
N PHE A 48 -8.07 -3.19 14.12
CA PHE A 48 -6.87 -3.66 14.80
C PHE A 48 -6.88 -5.19 14.96
N GLU A 49 -8.00 -5.77 15.37
CA GLU A 49 -8.15 -7.22 15.56
C GLU A 49 -8.12 -7.98 14.22
N ASP A 50 -8.72 -7.40 13.18
CA ASP A 50 -8.64 -7.95 11.82
C ASP A 50 -7.19 -8.03 11.35
N ILE A 51 -6.40 -6.97 11.53
CA ILE A 51 -4.97 -6.96 11.15
C ILE A 51 -4.19 -7.99 11.98
N LYS A 52 -4.42 -8.07 13.28
CA LYS A 52 -3.76 -9.05 14.15
C LYS A 52 -4.04 -10.48 13.66
N ARG A 53 -5.31 -10.82 13.42
CA ARG A 53 -5.72 -12.12 12.91
C ARG A 53 -5.02 -12.44 11.57
N VAL A 54 -5.04 -11.51 10.62
CA VAL A 54 -4.43 -11.74 9.31
C VAL A 54 -2.91 -11.86 9.39
N THR A 55 -2.24 -11.08 10.24
CA THR A 55 -0.79 -11.16 10.40
C THR A 55 -0.30 -12.43 11.09
N ASP A 56 -1.15 -13.12 11.82
CA ASP A 56 -0.85 -14.42 12.43
C ASP A 56 -0.94 -15.58 11.42
N GLU A 57 -1.62 -15.38 10.27
CA GLU A 57 -1.63 -16.37 9.18
C GLU A 57 -0.21 -16.65 8.65
N PRO A 58 0.04 -17.86 8.12
CA PRO A 58 1.36 -18.27 7.66
C PRO A 58 1.85 -17.48 6.44
N ALA A 59 0.93 -16.96 5.63
CA ALA A 59 1.27 -16.27 4.39
C ALA A 59 0.24 -15.20 4.02
N TRP A 60 0.70 -14.06 3.51
CA TRP A 60 -0.16 -12.97 3.03
C TRP A 60 0.62 -11.94 2.21
N VAL A 61 -0.09 -11.19 1.38
CA VAL A 61 0.40 -10.00 0.70
C VAL A 61 -0.51 -8.83 1.05
N MET A 62 0.04 -7.76 1.62
CA MET A 62 -0.72 -6.56 2.00
C MET A 62 -0.21 -5.31 1.27
N ASP A 63 -1.12 -4.40 0.94
CA ASP A 63 -0.86 -3.24 0.10
C ASP A 63 -0.62 -1.93 0.86
N SER A 64 -0.33 -1.97 2.15
CA SER A 64 0.00 -0.78 2.93
C SER A 64 0.65 -1.11 4.28
N TYR A 65 1.40 -0.13 4.79
CA TYR A 65 1.86 -0.04 6.19
C TYR A 65 1.49 1.32 6.80
N GLY A 66 0.60 2.05 6.12
CA GLY A 66 0.37 3.49 6.34
C GLY A 66 -0.30 3.88 7.64
N TYR A 67 -1.06 2.98 8.23
CA TYR A 67 -1.81 3.24 9.46
C TYR A 67 -0.90 3.06 10.68
N SER A 68 -0.67 4.16 11.44
CA SER A 68 0.27 4.16 12.58
C SER A 68 -0.09 3.13 13.65
N ILE A 69 -1.38 2.91 13.88
CA ILE A 69 -1.90 1.99 14.91
C ILE A 69 -1.53 0.51 14.67
N VAL A 70 -1.26 0.11 13.42
CA VAL A 70 -0.95 -1.28 13.06
C VAL A 70 0.43 -1.44 12.43
N ARG A 71 1.18 -0.35 12.25
CA ARG A 71 2.46 -0.36 11.52
C ARG A 71 3.49 -1.27 12.16
N GLU A 72 3.63 -1.21 13.47
CA GLU A 72 4.59 -2.02 14.21
C GLU A 72 4.30 -3.52 14.05
N ILE A 73 3.03 -3.90 14.23
CA ILE A 73 2.60 -5.29 14.03
C ILE A 73 2.86 -5.78 12.60
N LEU A 74 2.56 -4.95 11.60
CA LEU A 74 2.78 -5.29 10.19
C LEU A 74 4.26 -5.49 9.88
N LEU A 75 5.12 -4.56 10.33
CA LEU A 75 6.57 -4.63 10.06
C LEU A 75 7.26 -5.75 10.85
N SER A 76 6.82 -6.04 12.08
CA SER A 76 7.40 -7.12 12.89
C SER A 76 7.03 -8.52 12.38
N LYS A 77 5.87 -8.67 11.74
CA LYS A 77 5.37 -9.96 11.23
C LYS A 77 5.73 -10.22 9.76
N ALA A 78 6.05 -9.18 9.00
CA ALA A 78 6.48 -9.33 7.60
C ALA A 78 7.86 -9.96 7.48
N ASP A 79 8.11 -10.70 6.41
CA ASP A 79 9.45 -11.14 6.01
C ASP A 79 10.04 -10.27 4.88
N THR A 80 9.18 -9.64 4.10
CA THR A 80 9.57 -8.85 2.93
C THR A 80 8.81 -7.53 2.87
N LEU A 81 9.54 -6.44 2.60
CA LEU A 81 8.99 -5.12 2.34
C LEU A 81 9.37 -4.64 0.95
N ILE A 82 8.39 -4.47 0.07
CA ILE A 82 8.59 -3.90 -1.25
C ILE A 82 8.23 -2.41 -1.18
N TRP A 83 9.25 -1.56 -1.26
CA TRP A 83 9.07 -0.12 -1.16
C TRP A 83 9.03 0.54 -2.55
N LEU A 84 7.85 1.03 -2.94
CA LEU A 84 7.63 1.80 -4.17
C LEU A 84 7.93 3.28 -3.90
N ASP A 85 9.19 3.68 -4.06
CA ASP A 85 9.71 5.04 -3.77
C ASP A 85 9.87 5.85 -5.06
N TYR A 86 8.77 6.05 -5.78
CA TYR A 86 8.79 6.77 -7.05
C TYR A 86 8.86 8.28 -6.83
N PRO A 87 9.50 9.05 -7.72
CA PRO A 87 9.55 10.50 -7.63
C PRO A 87 8.16 11.13 -7.80
N ARG A 88 7.98 12.32 -7.21
CA ARG A 88 6.68 13.01 -7.17
C ARG A 88 6.06 13.21 -8.56
N TRP A 89 6.87 13.49 -9.58
CA TRP A 89 6.40 13.68 -10.96
C TRP A 89 5.79 12.39 -11.58
N GLN A 90 6.19 11.21 -11.12
CA GLN A 90 5.55 9.95 -11.51
C GLN A 90 4.27 9.66 -10.73
N ILE A 91 4.18 10.12 -9.49
CA ILE A 91 3.05 9.85 -8.59
C ILE A 91 1.87 10.78 -8.89
N MET A 92 2.10 12.10 -8.96
CA MET A 92 1.01 13.08 -9.00
C MET A 92 0.06 12.92 -10.19
N PRO A 93 0.53 12.73 -11.45
CA PRO A 93 -0.38 12.51 -12.57
C PRO A 93 -1.30 11.28 -12.38
N ARG A 94 -0.77 10.23 -11.74
CA ARG A 94 -1.52 8.98 -11.49
C ARG A 94 -2.61 9.19 -10.44
N VAL A 95 -2.28 9.90 -9.36
CA VAL A 95 -3.26 10.23 -8.30
C VAL A 95 -4.36 11.10 -8.88
N ILE A 96 -4.02 12.17 -9.61
CA ILE A 96 -4.98 13.09 -10.22
C ILE A 96 -5.90 12.33 -11.19
N LYS A 97 -5.33 11.58 -12.14
CA LYS A 97 -6.11 10.79 -13.11
C LYS A 97 -7.06 9.80 -12.41
N ARG A 98 -6.57 9.10 -11.36
CA ARG A 98 -7.39 8.16 -10.58
C ARG A 98 -8.55 8.86 -9.88
N SER A 99 -8.29 9.97 -9.17
CA SER A 99 -9.33 10.68 -8.45
C SER A 99 -10.38 11.29 -9.38
N ILE A 100 -9.97 11.87 -10.51
CA ILE A 100 -10.91 12.35 -11.52
C ILE A 100 -11.76 11.19 -12.05
N ARG A 101 -11.14 10.09 -12.47
CA ARG A 101 -11.88 8.91 -12.95
C ARG A 101 -12.91 8.45 -11.92
N ARG A 102 -12.51 8.26 -10.65
CA ARG A 102 -13.40 7.80 -9.59
C ARG A 102 -14.56 8.74 -9.33
N ALA A 103 -14.31 10.06 -9.35
CA ALA A 103 -15.36 11.05 -9.17
C ALA A 103 -16.36 11.09 -10.34
N VAL A 104 -15.88 10.88 -11.59
CA VAL A 104 -16.73 10.84 -12.79
C VAL A 104 -17.52 9.53 -12.85
N THR A 105 -16.86 8.40 -12.65
CA THR A 105 -17.50 7.07 -12.79
C THR A 105 -18.30 6.66 -11.55
N LYS A 106 -18.22 7.42 -10.46
CA LYS A 106 -18.78 7.05 -9.15
C LYS A 106 -18.38 5.63 -8.75
N GLU A 107 -17.09 5.28 -9.01
CA GLU A 107 -16.54 3.97 -8.67
C GLU A 107 -16.80 3.66 -7.20
N VAL A 108 -17.50 2.57 -6.94
CA VAL A 108 -17.77 2.11 -5.58
C VAL A 108 -16.48 1.55 -4.99
N LEU A 109 -16.09 2.10 -3.87
CA LEU A 109 -14.93 1.71 -3.10
C LEU A 109 -15.35 0.88 -1.87
N TRP A 110 -14.42 0.65 -0.96
CA TRP A 110 -14.63 -0.17 0.23
C TRP A 110 -15.92 0.20 0.98
N ASN A 111 -16.73 -0.81 1.27
CA ASN A 111 -17.96 -0.69 2.07
C ASN A 111 -18.97 0.35 1.52
N GLY A 112 -19.09 0.45 0.20
CA GLY A 112 -20.06 1.32 -0.47
C GLY A 112 -19.64 2.80 -0.56
N ASN A 113 -18.41 3.14 -0.19
CA ASN A 113 -17.89 4.51 -0.30
C ASN A 113 -17.61 4.88 -1.76
N PHE A 114 -17.65 6.17 -2.10
CA PHE A 114 -17.25 6.70 -3.39
C PHE A 114 -16.62 8.10 -3.26
N GLU A 115 -15.70 8.42 -4.17
CA GLU A 115 -15.12 9.76 -4.26
C GLU A 115 -16.04 10.70 -5.03
N THR A 116 -16.16 11.96 -4.58
CA THR A 116 -16.90 13.03 -5.26
C THR A 116 -16.01 14.25 -5.46
N PHE A 117 -16.37 15.12 -6.41
CA PHE A 117 -15.64 16.39 -6.62
C PHE A 117 -15.67 17.31 -5.39
N LYS A 118 -16.71 17.24 -4.54
CA LYS A 118 -16.78 17.99 -3.29
C LYS A 118 -15.62 17.60 -2.34
N ASN A 119 -15.17 16.36 -2.39
CA ASN A 119 -14.08 15.86 -1.54
C ASN A 119 -12.72 16.43 -1.94
N PHE A 120 -12.56 16.98 -3.17
CA PHE A 120 -11.26 17.53 -3.65
C PHE A 120 -10.77 18.71 -2.83
N ALA A 121 -11.68 19.45 -2.18
CA ALA A 121 -11.34 20.54 -1.26
C ALA A 121 -10.87 20.07 0.12
N GLN A 122 -11.15 18.83 0.50
CA GLN A 122 -10.81 18.29 1.82
C GLN A 122 -9.30 18.11 1.98
N PRO A 123 -8.72 18.39 3.17
CA PRO A 123 -7.30 18.26 3.43
C PRO A 123 -6.77 16.83 3.25
N ASP A 124 -7.59 15.84 3.56
CA ASP A 124 -7.31 14.40 3.48
C ASP A 124 -7.58 13.80 2.09
N HIS A 125 -8.07 14.62 1.14
CA HIS A 125 -8.25 14.17 -0.25
C HIS A 125 -6.93 13.60 -0.83
N PRO A 126 -6.94 12.46 -1.52
CA PRO A 126 -5.74 11.75 -2.00
C PRO A 126 -4.72 12.62 -2.74
N ILE A 127 -5.16 13.61 -3.53
CA ILE A 127 -4.27 14.53 -4.26
C ILE A 127 -3.49 15.42 -3.27
N ARG A 128 -4.18 16.08 -2.34
CA ARG A 128 -3.57 16.98 -1.35
C ARG A 128 -2.69 16.17 -0.38
N TRP A 129 -3.18 15.04 0.05
CA TRP A 129 -2.45 14.13 0.92
C TRP A 129 -1.17 13.61 0.26
N ALA A 130 -1.23 13.18 -1.03
CA ALA A 130 -0.04 12.74 -1.76
C ALA A 130 1.00 13.85 -1.87
N TRP A 131 0.56 15.09 -2.08
CA TRP A 131 1.46 16.23 -2.17
C TRP A 131 2.14 16.55 -0.84
N SER A 132 1.36 16.69 0.24
CA SER A 132 1.86 17.09 1.57
C SER A 132 2.65 15.97 2.25
N GLN A 133 2.21 14.71 2.13
CA GLN A 133 2.81 13.57 2.81
C GLN A 133 3.97 12.91 2.06
N PHE A 134 4.30 13.38 0.85
CA PHE A 134 5.37 12.78 0.05
C PHE A 134 6.71 12.75 0.78
N GLY A 135 7.20 13.90 1.24
CA GLY A 135 8.46 14.01 2.00
C GLY A 135 8.40 13.32 3.37
N PRO A 136 7.43 13.65 4.21
CA PRO A 136 7.25 13.03 5.52
C PRO A 136 7.18 11.49 5.48
N ARG A 137 6.43 10.91 4.55
CA ARG A 137 6.32 9.44 4.42
C ARG A 137 7.61 8.78 3.94
N ARG A 138 8.33 9.44 3.03
CA ARG A 138 9.64 8.96 2.60
C ARG A 138 10.67 8.97 3.73
N LYS A 139 10.72 10.06 4.51
CA LYS A 139 11.56 10.17 5.70
C LYS A 139 11.20 9.11 6.75
N LEU A 140 9.90 8.92 7.02
CA LEU A 140 9.41 7.89 7.92
C LEU A 140 9.92 6.50 7.50
N MET A 141 9.79 6.14 6.21
CA MET A 141 10.28 4.85 5.72
C MET A 141 11.79 4.72 5.89
N SER A 142 12.56 5.74 5.53
CA SER A 142 14.02 5.70 5.72
C SER A 142 14.41 5.50 7.19
N ASN A 143 13.72 6.14 8.12
CA ASN A 143 13.94 5.97 9.55
C ASN A 143 13.61 4.54 10.01
N LEU A 144 12.47 3.99 9.57
CA LEU A 144 12.05 2.61 9.90
C LEU A 144 13.07 1.58 9.40
N LEU A 145 13.59 1.77 8.18
CA LEU A 145 14.59 0.86 7.62
C LEU A 145 15.97 0.96 8.31
N SER A 146 16.24 2.03 9.04
CA SER A 146 17.44 2.19 9.85
C SER A 146 17.26 1.64 11.27
N ASP A 147 16.04 1.25 11.67
CA ASP A 147 15.76 0.73 12.99
C ASP A 147 16.22 -0.73 13.10
N PRO A 148 17.07 -1.07 14.12
CA PRO A 148 17.49 -2.43 14.35
C PRO A 148 16.35 -3.45 14.53
N ALA A 149 15.19 -3.03 15.00
CA ALA A 149 14.01 -3.87 15.19
C ALA A 149 13.52 -4.50 13.87
N TYR A 150 13.80 -3.88 12.72
CA TYR A 150 13.33 -4.33 11.40
C TYR A 150 14.45 -4.90 10.51
N LYS A 151 15.61 -5.25 11.06
CA LYS A 151 16.72 -5.87 10.32
C LYS A 151 16.40 -7.23 9.70
N HIS A 152 15.36 -7.88 10.19
CA HIS A 152 14.89 -9.17 9.66
C HIS A 152 14.15 -9.04 8.32
N LEU A 153 13.71 -7.81 7.96
CA LEU A 153 13.00 -7.57 6.71
C LEU A 153 13.95 -7.62 5.51
N GLU A 154 13.62 -8.43 4.52
CA GLU A 154 14.16 -8.28 3.18
C GLU A 154 13.54 -7.06 2.51
N VAL A 155 14.33 -6.01 2.24
CA VAL A 155 13.83 -4.75 1.68
C VAL A 155 14.14 -4.65 0.19
N ILE A 156 13.08 -4.62 -0.62
CA ILE A 156 13.15 -4.42 -2.07
C ILE A 156 12.78 -2.96 -2.38
N HIS A 157 13.81 -2.11 -2.58
CA HIS A 157 13.63 -0.68 -2.79
C HIS A 157 13.55 -0.34 -4.28
N LEU A 158 12.36 -0.01 -4.76
CA LEU A 158 12.05 0.28 -6.17
C LEU A 158 11.84 1.79 -6.38
N LYS A 159 12.86 2.45 -6.94
CA LYS A 159 12.94 3.91 -7.03
C LYS A 159 12.15 4.53 -8.19
N ASN A 160 11.65 3.74 -9.12
CA ASN A 160 10.84 4.20 -10.25
C ASN A 160 9.99 3.06 -10.84
N ILE A 161 9.04 3.43 -11.70
CA ILE A 161 8.09 2.49 -12.31
C ILE A 161 8.80 1.45 -13.20
N ARG A 162 9.91 1.83 -13.86
CA ARG A 162 10.67 0.91 -14.72
C ARG A 162 11.30 -0.20 -13.88
N ALA A 163 12.02 0.17 -12.82
CA ALA A 163 12.61 -0.79 -11.89
C ALA A 163 11.55 -1.74 -11.29
N ALA A 164 10.37 -1.20 -10.94
CA ALA A 164 9.28 -2.02 -10.42
C ALA A 164 8.75 -3.03 -11.46
N ARG A 165 8.65 -2.63 -12.72
CA ARG A 165 8.24 -3.54 -13.81
C ARG A 165 9.28 -4.61 -14.11
N GLU A 166 10.56 -4.26 -14.08
CA GLU A 166 11.68 -5.17 -14.30
C GLU A 166 11.70 -6.21 -13.18
N TRP A 167 11.73 -5.78 -11.94
CA TRP A 167 11.67 -6.67 -10.77
C TRP A 167 10.44 -7.60 -10.81
N PHE A 168 9.27 -7.07 -11.14
CA PHE A 168 8.04 -7.86 -11.22
C PHE A 168 8.07 -8.91 -12.35
N ARG A 169 8.78 -8.65 -13.45
CA ARG A 169 9.00 -9.66 -14.51
C ARG A 169 9.95 -10.78 -14.05
N GLU A 170 11.00 -10.42 -13.29
CA GLU A 170 11.96 -11.39 -12.75
C GLU A 170 11.29 -12.32 -11.73
N LEU A 171 10.44 -11.77 -10.84
CA LEU A 171 9.64 -12.58 -9.93
C LEU A 171 8.82 -13.66 -10.65
N ALA A 172 8.35 -13.38 -11.87
CA ALA A 172 7.60 -14.34 -12.68
C ALA A 172 8.46 -15.51 -13.25
N ARG A 173 9.77 -15.33 -13.30
CA ARG A 173 10.68 -16.38 -13.79
C ARG A 173 11.05 -17.37 -12.69
N VAL A 174 11.21 -16.86 -11.47
CA VAL A 174 11.58 -17.67 -10.29
C VAL A 174 10.42 -18.57 -9.82
N GLY A 175 9.17 -18.14 -9.96
CA GLY A 175 8.01 -18.95 -9.58
C GLY A 175 7.59 -20.06 -10.57
N ARG A 176 8.36 -20.29 -11.65
CA ARG A 176 8.11 -21.34 -12.66
C ARG A 176 9.15 -22.46 -12.63
N SER A 177 10.14 -22.37 -11.79
CA SER A 177 11.14 -23.42 -11.51
C SER A 177 10.77 -24.16 -10.23
#